data_588db73486af71fe2d0a0933e27a5fbe
#
_entry.id   588db73486af71fe2d0a0933e27a5fbe
#
_cell.length_a   1.000
_cell.length_b   1.000
_cell.length_c   1.000
_cell.angle_alpha   90.00
_cell.angle_beta   90.00
_cell.angle_gamma   90.00
#
_symmetry.space_group_name_H-M   'P 1'
#
loop_
_entity.id
_entity.type
_entity.pdbx_description
1 polymer ?
#
loop_
_entity_poly.entity_id
_entity_poly.type
_entity_poly.pdbx_seq_one_letter_code
_entity_poly.pdbx_strand_id
1 'polypeptide(L)'
;MSRLLPSPTGAPRTIAAGALLTAIAIGGTFLLDPYRNFQLATIALLGLGVRAWLAKDPLVFRIAVLLGLCWVTVLFRHAYRRVRPIDFPKWSYPSGHVTAVTALAFTSVVACAWLAHRWLRTVVVLAVTAVVLTAASRVVLRMHWFTDTAGAVTGVVGVGLLAGLALGLVKPGVISDRDRT
;
A
#
# COMPACT_ATOMS: atom_id res chain seq x y z
N MET A 1 18.65 -37.52 15.69
CA MET A 1 17.87 -36.98 14.55
C MET A 1 17.79 -35.47 14.72
N SER A 2 18.76 -34.74 14.18
CA SER A 2 18.82 -33.27 14.20
C SER A 2 17.97 -32.72 13.06
N ARG A 3 16.87 -32.05 13.40
CA ARG A 3 16.03 -31.31 12.42
C ARG A 3 16.84 -30.11 11.94
N LEU A 4 17.31 -30.16 10.71
CA LEU A 4 17.87 -29.02 10.00
C LEU A 4 16.78 -27.96 9.84
N LEU A 5 16.94 -26.83 10.54
CA LEU A 5 16.09 -25.65 10.34
C LEU A 5 16.38 -25.10 8.93
N PRO A 6 15.35 -24.75 8.15
CA PRO A 6 15.56 -24.15 6.83
C PRO A 6 16.30 -22.81 6.98
N SER A 7 17.34 -22.62 6.18
CA SER A 7 18.17 -21.43 6.18
C SER A 7 17.38 -20.17 5.77
N PRO A 8 17.62 -19.01 6.40
CA PRO A 8 16.86 -17.77 6.18
C PRO A 8 17.28 -17.00 4.90
N THR A 9 17.61 -17.71 3.82
CA THR A 9 18.16 -17.07 2.61
C THR A 9 17.14 -16.33 1.74
N GLY A 10 15.84 -16.39 2.03
CA GLY A 10 14.79 -15.66 1.30
C GLY A 10 14.47 -14.25 1.83
N ALA A 11 14.75 -13.98 3.11
CA ALA A 11 14.36 -12.74 3.75
C ALA A 11 15.00 -11.46 3.17
N PRO A 12 16.30 -11.39 2.83
CA PRO A 12 16.89 -10.17 2.31
C PRO A 12 16.37 -9.78 0.91
N ARG A 13 15.98 -10.75 0.08
CA ARG A 13 15.47 -10.48 -1.28
C ARG A 13 14.05 -9.91 -1.28
N THR A 14 13.20 -10.36 -0.37
CA THR A 14 11.83 -9.84 -0.23
C THR A 14 11.80 -8.45 0.40
N ILE A 15 12.72 -8.15 1.33
CA ILE A 15 12.90 -6.81 1.90
C ILE A 15 13.40 -5.84 0.83
N ALA A 16 14.37 -6.23 0.03
CA ALA A 16 14.87 -5.42 -1.07
C ALA A 16 13.77 -5.14 -2.11
N ALA A 17 12.92 -6.12 -2.42
CA ALA A 17 11.77 -5.92 -3.31
C ALA A 17 10.74 -4.95 -2.72
N GLY A 18 10.41 -5.05 -1.43
CA GLY A 18 9.50 -4.12 -0.76
C GLY A 18 10.05 -2.70 -0.67
N ALA A 19 11.33 -2.54 -0.32
CA ALA A 19 12.01 -1.25 -0.29
C ALA A 19 12.12 -0.63 -1.69
N LEU A 20 12.40 -1.44 -2.71
CA LEU A 20 12.45 -0.99 -4.11
C LEU A 20 11.08 -0.52 -4.59
N LEU A 21 10.00 -1.26 -4.30
CA LEU A 21 8.63 -0.87 -4.65
C LEU A 21 8.23 0.44 -3.97
N THR A 22 8.59 0.61 -2.71
CA THR A 22 8.34 1.87 -1.97
C THR A 22 9.16 3.03 -2.55
N ALA A 23 10.43 2.81 -2.89
CA ALA A 23 11.29 3.81 -3.50
C ALA A 23 10.82 4.20 -4.91
N ILE A 24 10.35 3.23 -5.72
CA ILE A 24 9.76 3.47 -7.04
C ILE A 24 8.45 4.27 -6.90
N ALA A 25 7.62 3.95 -5.91
CA ALA A 25 6.39 4.70 -5.64
C ALA A 25 6.66 6.14 -5.23
N ILE A 26 7.65 6.37 -4.35
CA ILE A 26 8.07 7.70 -3.91
C ILE A 26 8.73 8.48 -5.07
N GLY A 27 9.71 7.89 -5.74
CA GLY A 27 10.41 8.52 -6.86
C GLY A 27 9.47 8.82 -8.03
N GLY A 28 8.56 7.90 -8.34
CA GLY A 28 7.57 8.08 -9.39
C GLY A 28 6.56 9.20 -9.12
N THR A 29 6.23 9.49 -7.85
CA THR A 29 5.32 10.59 -7.51
C THR A 29 5.94 11.97 -7.69
N PHE A 30 7.26 12.08 -7.53
CA PHE A 30 7.97 13.36 -7.62
C PHE A 30 8.58 13.64 -8.99
N LEU A 31 8.95 12.60 -9.74
CA LEU A 31 9.78 12.72 -10.94
C LEU A 31 9.06 12.38 -12.26
N LEU A 32 7.88 11.79 -12.25
CA LEU A 32 7.26 11.25 -13.46
C LEU A 32 5.80 11.71 -13.63
N ASP A 33 5.38 11.77 -14.90
CA ASP A 33 4.02 12.02 -15.35
C ASP A 33 2.97 11.17 -14.61
N PRO A 34 1.81 11.75 -14.21
CA PRO A 34 0.73 11.07 -13.53
C PRO A 34 0.25 9.75 -14.19
N TYR A 35 0.41 9.61 -15.50
CA TYR A 35 0.06 8.38 -16.22
C TYR A 35 1.04 7.23 -15.97
N ARG A 36 2.32 7.50 -15.80
CA ARG A 36 3.34 6.47 -15.54
C ARG A 36 3.22 5.85 -14.15
N ASN A 37 2.81 6.63 -13.15
CA ASN A 37 2.65 6.11 -11.78
C ASN A 37 1.53 5.06 -11.68
N PHE A 38 0.45 5.26 -12.42
CA PHE A 38 -0.62 4.27 -12.51
C PHE A 38 -0.11 2.96 -13.14
N GLN A 39 0.67 3.06 -14.22
CA GLN A 39 1.25 1.92 -14.89
C GLN A 39 2.26 1.17 -14.00
N LEU A 40 3.16 1.89 -13.30
CA LEU A 40 4.16 1.28 -12.43
C LEU A 40 3.52 0.50 -11.27
N ALA A 41 2.50 1.04 -10.63
CA ALA A 41 1.80 0.33 -9.56
C ALA A 41 1.04 -0.90 -10.11
N THR A 42 0.47 -0.80 -11.31
CA THR A 42 -0.16 -1.95 -11.97
C THR A 42 0.87 -3.02 -12.33
N ILE A 43 2.02 -2.64 -12.88
CA ILE A 43 3.13 -3.56 -13.20
C ILE A 43 3.65 -4.22 -11.91
N ALA A 44 3.82 -3.45 -10.83
CA ALA A 44 4.26 -3.99 -9.55
C ALA A 44 3.27 -5.01 -8.99
N LEU A 45 1.96 -4.73 -9.08
CA LEU A 45 0.91 -5.63 -8.67
C LEU A 45 0.90 -6.93 -9.48
N LEU A 46 0.99 -6.80 -10.82
CA LEU A 46 1.06 -7.95 -11.71
C LEU A 46 2.31 -8.79 -11.45
N GLY A 47 3.47 -8.14 -11.32
CA GLY A 47 4.74 -8.81 -11.02
C GLY A 47 4.72 -9.56 -9.68
N LEU A 48 4.12 -8.96 -8.65
CA LEU A 48 3.95 -9.61 -7.36
C LEU A 48 2.98 -10.80 -7.44
N GLY A 49 1.88 -10.65 -8.17
CA GLY A 49 0.90 -11.70 -8.41
C GLY A 49 1.49 -12.90 -9.18
N VAL A 50 2.21 -12.63 -10.28
CA VAL A 50 2.90 -13.66 -11.05
C VAL A 50 3.96 -14.38 -10.21
N ARG A 51 4.75 -13.64 -9.43
CA ARG A 51 5.75 -14.23 -8.55
C ARG A 51 5.11 -15.11 -7.47
N ALA A 52 4.01 -14.67 -6.87
CA ALA A 52 3.27 -15.44 -5.89
C ALA A 52 2.74 -16.77 -6.48
N TRP A 53 2.20 -16.68 -7.69
CA TRP A 53 1.72 -17.83 -8.44
C TRP A 53 2.84 -18.85 -8.73
N LEU A 54 3.97 -18.37 -9.26
CA LEU A 54 5.11 -19.23 -9.61
C LEU A 54 5.78 -19.84 -8.37
N ALA A 55 5.88 -19.09 -7.26
CA ALA A 55 6.49 -19.57 -6.03
C ALA A 55 5.58 -20.45 -5.18
N LYS A 56 4.28 -20.55 -5.52
CA LYS A 56 3.24 -21.24 -4.72
C LYS A 56 3.24 -20.80 -3.25
N ASP A 57 3.61 -19.55 -2.98
CA ASP A 57 3.68 -19.00 -1.63
C ASP A 57 2.34 -18.34 -1.27
N PRO A 58 1.55 -18.94 -0.35
CA PRO A 58 0.24 -18.45 0.01
C PRO A 58 0.29 -17.10 0.72
N LEU A 59 1.39 -16.78 1.44
CA LEU A 59 1.54 -15.48 2.11
C LEU A 59 1.73 -14.37 1.09
N VAL A 60 2.65 -14.55 0.14
CA VAL A 60 2.90 -13.56 -0.93
C VAL A 60 1.66 -13.37 -1.79
N PHE A 61 0.90 -14.44 -2.07
CA PHE A 61 -0.37 -14.35 -2.78
C PHE A 61 -1.40 -13.50 -2.01
N ARG A 62 -1.59 -13.75 -0.71
CA ARG A 62 -2.50 -12.94 0.13
C ARG A 62 -2.09 -11.46 0.16
N ILE A 63 -0.79 -11.17 0.23
CA ILE A 63 -0.26 -9.79 0.18
C ILE A 63 -0.56 -9.14 -1.18
N ALA A 64 -0.43 -9.88 -2.28
CA ALA A 64 -0.79 -9.38 -3.62
C ALA A 64 -2.29 -9.08 -3.73
N VAL A 65 -3.14 -9.95 -3.22
CA VAL A 65 -4.59 -9.74 -3.15
C VAL A 65 -4.93 -8.51 -2.31
N LEU A 66 -4.29 -8.35 -1.14
CA LEU A 66 -4.46 -7.17 -0.28
C LEU A 66 -4.13 -5.88 -1.03
N LEU A 67 -3.00 -5.85 -1.73
CA LEU A 67 -2.60 -4.70 -2.55
C LEU A 67 -3.65 -4.39 -3.63
N GLY A 68 -4.14 -5.41 -4.34
CA GLY A 68 -5.18 -5.27 -5.35
C GLY A 68 -6.47 -4.69 -4.80
N LEU A 69 -6.94 -5.17 -3.64
CA LEU A 69 -8.14 -4.68 -2.97
C LEU A 69 -7.98 -3.22 -2.51
N CYS A 70 -6.83 -2.87 -1.94
CA CYS A 70 -6.50 -1.48 -1.61
C CYS A 70 -6.51 -0.57 -2.85
N TRP A 71 -5.99 -1.06 -3.97
CA TRP A 71 -5.94 -0.32 -5.23
C TRP A 71 -7.32 -0.08 -5.83
N VAL A 72 -8.23 -1.04 -5.74
CA VAL A 72 -9.60 -0.95 -6.29
C VAL A 72 -10.36 0.27 -5.74
N THR A 73 -10.00 0.80 -4.56
CA THR A 73 -10.61 2.02 -4.00
C THR A 73 -10.52 3.23 -4.95
N VAL A 74 -9.57 3.25 -5.88
CA VAL A 74 -9.47 4.29 -6.91
C VAL A 74 -10.71 4.38 -7.79
N LEU A 75 -11.46 3.29 -7.93
CA LEU A 75 -12.67 3.22 -8.76
C LEU A 75 -13.85 4.04 -8.19
N PHE A 76 -13.80 4.40 -6.91
CA PHE A 76 -14.80 5.28 -6.29
C PHE A 76 -14.93 6.63 -6.99
N ARG A 77 -13.91 7.05 -7.78
CA ARG A 77 -14.00 8.26 -8.61
C ARG A 77 -15.18 8.26 -9.56
N HIS A 78 -15.59 7.10 -10.04
CA HIS A 78 -16.73 6.96 -10.96
C HIS A 78 -18.07 7.13 -10.26
N ALA A 79 -18.13 6.85 -8.95
CA ALA A 79 -19.31 7.05 -8.13
C ALA A 79 -19.47 8.52 -7.68
N TYR A 80 -18.37 9.13 -7.19
CA TYR A 80 -18.44 10.47 -6.61
C TYR A 80 -18.37 11.61 -7.62
N ARG A 81 -17.74 11.42 -8.78
CA ARG A 81 -17.67 12.37 -9.91
C ARG A 81 -17.36 13.82 -9.52
N ARG A 82 -16.52 14.04 -8.50
CA ARG A 82 -16.20 15.36 -7.98
C ARG A 82 -15.29 16.13 -8.94
N VAL A 83 -15.60 17.41 -9.19
CA VAL A 83 -14.78 18.31 -10.02
C VAL A 83 -13.49 18.71 -9.29
N ARG A 84 -12.41 18.91 -10.03
CA ARG A 84 -11.11 19.33 -9.51
C ARG A 84 -11.06 20.84 -9.24
N PRO A 85 -10.09 21.32 -8.42
CA PRO A 85 -9.83 22.74 -8.24
C PRO A 85 -9.34 23.44 -9.53
N ILE A 86 -8.76 22.70 -10.47
CA ILE A 86 -8.28 23.18 -11.77
C ILE A 86 -9.10 22.53 -12.90
N ASP A 87 -9.12 23.16 -14.06
CA ASP A 87 -9.74 22.60 -15.26
C ASP A 87 -8.92 21.39 -15.75
N PHE A 88 -9.46 20.19 -15.50
CA PHE A 88 -8.84 18.94 -15.85
C PHE A 88 -9.90 17.84 -16.09
N PRO A 89 -9.82 17.08 -17.18
CA PRO A 89 -10.91 16.23 -17.67
C PRO A 89 -11.20 14.97 -16.83
N LYS A 90 -10.59 14.83 -15.67
CA LYS A 90 -10.77 13.64 -14.80
C LYS A 90 -11.30 14.04 -13.43
N TRP A 91 -12.15 13.17 -12.85
CA TRP A 91 -12.72 13.35 -11.53
C TRP A 91 -11.65 13.45 -10.43
N SER A 92 -11.95 14.25 -9.41
CA SER A 92 -11.03 14.58 -8.33
C SER A 92 -10.96 13.51 -7.24
N TYR A 93 -12.10 13.01 -6.78
CA TYR A 93 -12.20 12.14 -5.61
C TYR A 93 -12.34 10.67 -6.00
N PRO A 94 -11.62 9.75 -5.32
CA PRO A 94 -10.45 10.01 -4.49
C PRO A 94 -9.22 10.31 -5.34
N SER A 95 -8.19 10.89 -4.70
CA SER A 95 -6.91 11.16 -5.37
C SER A 95 -6.20 9.86 -5.76
N GLY A 96 -6.05 9.62 -7.07
CA GLY A 96 -5.44 8.39 -7.56
C GLY A 96 -3.98 8.19 -7.14
N HIS A 97 -3.19 9.27 -7.04
CA HIS A 97 -1.81 9.21 -6.58
C HIS A 97 -1.72 8.85 -5.10
N VAL A 98 -2.55 9.50 -4.27
CA VAL A 98 -2.57 9.23 -2.84
C VAL A 98 -3.10 7.82 -2.58
N THR A 99 -4.13 7.36 -3.32
CA THR A 99 -4.62 5.98 -3.27
C THR A 99 -3.49 4.97 -3.56
N ALA A 100 -2.74 5.18 -4.64
CA ALA A 100 -1.66 4.29 -5.04
C ALA A 100 -0.55 4.20 -3.98
N VAL A 101 -0.07 5.36 -3.52
CA VAL A 101 1.00 5.41 -2.52
C VAL A 101 0.53 4.84 -1.19
N THR A 102 -0.71 5.13 -0.78
CA THR A 102 -1.27 4.57 0.47
C THR A 102 -1.45 3.06 0.38
N ALA A 103 -1.92 2.53 -0.76
CA ALA A 103 -2.06 1.09 -0.96
C ALA A 103 -0.70 0.37 -0.87
N LEU A 104 0.34 0.89 -1.54
CA LEU A 104 1.70 0.37 -1.45
C LEU A 104 2.26 0.49 -0.04
N ALA A 105 2.11 1.64 0.62
CA ALA A 105 2.58 1.90 1.96
C ALA A 105 1.94 0.93 2.97
N PHE A 106 0.61 0.82 2.96
CA PHE A 106 -0.14 -0.09 3.84
C PHE A 106 0.29 -1.54 3.63
N THR A 107 0.34 -1.99 2.38
CA THR A 107 0.74 -3.38 2.05
C THR A 107 2.19 -3.66 2.41
N SER A 108 3.10 -2.68 2.25
CA SER A 108 4.50 -2.80 2.66
C SER A 108 4.65 -2.94 4.17
N VAL A 109 3.87 -2.20 4.95
CA VAL A 109 3.84 -2.33 6.42
C VAL A 109 3.37 -3.72 6.83
N VAL A 110 2.27 -4.22 6.24
CA VAL A 110 1.75 -5.57 6.50
C VAL A 110 2.78 -6.64 6.11
N ALA A 111 3.37 -6.53 4.92
CA ALA A 111 4.40 -7.45 4.46
C ALA A 111 5.63 -7.43 5.39
N CYS A 112 6.08 -6.26 5.81
CA CYS A 112 7.20 -6.11 6.73
C CYS A 112 6.92 -6.73 8.11
N ALA A 113 5.70 -6.58 8.61
CA ALA A 113 5.29 -7.21 9.87
C ALA A 113 5.42 -8.74 9.85
N TRP A 114 5.17 -9.38 8.70
CA TRP A 114 5.27 -10.82 8.52
C TRP A 114 6.68 -11.30 8.16
N LEU A 115 7.38 -10.56 7.31
CA LEU A 115 8.63 -11.04 6.69
C LEU A 115 9.88 -10.48 7.34
N ALA A 116 9.78 -9.30 7.99
CA ALA A 116 10.96 -8.55 8.43
C ALA A 116 10.68 -7.62 9.62
N HIS A 117 10.04 -8.12 10.66
CA HIS A 117 9.55 -7.36 11.81
C HIS A 117 10.58 -6.38 12.41
N ARG A 118 11.86 -6.70 12.37
CA ARG A 118 12.96 -5.82 12.84
C ARG A 118 12.97 -4.44 12.15
N TRP A 119 12.49 -4.36 10.92
CA TRP A 119 12.45 -3.13 10.11
C TRP A 119 11.10 -2.40 10.16
N LEU A 120 10.13 -2.93 10.93
CA LEU A 120 8.76 -2.44 10.93
C LEU A 120 8.67 -0.94 11.25
N ARG A 121 9.38 -0.47 12.26
CA ARG A 121 9.39 0.97 12.62
C ARG A 121 9.88 1.83 11.46
N THR A 122 10.98 1.45 10.83
CA THR A 122 11.55 2.18 9.67
C THR A 122 10.56 2.21 8.51
N VAL A 123 9.96 1.05 8.18
CA VAL A 123 8.98 0.96 7.08
C VAL A 123 7.74 1.78 7.38
N VAL A 124 7.24 1.80 8.62
CA VAL A 124 6.11 2.64 9.02
C VAL A 124 6.43 4.12 8.86
N VAL A 125 7.60 4.57 9.33
CA VAL A 125 8.02 5.98 9.19
C VAL A 125 8.11 6.36 7.71
N LEU A 126 8.77 5.56 6.88
CA LEU A 126 8.88 5.80 5.44
C LEU A 126 7.51 5.81 4.76
N ALA A 127 6.64 4.86 5.09
CA ALA A 127 5.28 4.76 4.55
C ALA A 127 4.45 6.00 4.87
N VAL A 128 4.43 6.42 6.14
CA VAL A 128 3.70 7.63 6.58
C VAL A 128 4.26 8.87 5.88
N THR A 129 5.58 9.03 5.86
CA THR A 129 6.25 10.15 5.19
C THR A 129 5.88 10.21 3.71
N ALA A 130 5.93 9.09 2.99
CA ALA A 130 5.56 9.01 1.58
C ALA A 130 4.11 9.43 1.33
N VAL A 131 3.18 8.95 2.15
CA VAL A 131 1.75 9.30 2.04
C VAL A 131 1.53 10.79 2.29
N VAL A 132 2.11 11.33 3.39
CA VAL A 132 1.96 12.74 3.76
C VAL A 132 2.54 13.66 2.68
N LEU A 133 3.76 13.41 2.21
CA LEU A 133 4.39 14.21 1.16
C LEU A 133 3.60 14.14 -0.15
N THR A 134 3.10 12.95 -0.53
CA THR A 134 2.27 12.81 -1.72
C THR A 134 0.97 13.58 -1.57
N ALA A 135 0.26 13.45 -0.45
CA ALA A 135 -0.98 14.17 -0.20
C ALA A 135 -0.76 15.69 -0.23
N ALA A 136 0.26 16.19 0.48
CA ALA A 136 0.62 17.59 0.50
C ALA A 136 0.94 18.13 -0.90
N SER A 137 1.74 17.39 -1.70
CA SER A 137 2.09 17.81 -3.06
C SER A 137 0.85 17.99 -3.96
N ARG A 138 -0.17 17.10 -3.83
CA ARG A 138 -1.39 17.18 -4.64
C ARG A 138 -2.28 18.37 -4.25
N VAL A 139 -2.30 18.75 -3.00
CA VAL A 139 -3.03 19.91 -2.50
C VAL A 139 -2.31 21.22 -2.88
N VAL A 140 -0.99 21.30 -2.66
CA VAL A 140 -0.17 22.48 -3.00
C VAL A 140 -0.23 22.77 -4.52
N LEU A 141 -0.15 21.74 -5.35
CA LEU A 141 -0.28 21.85 -6.81
C LEU A 141 -1.72 22.12 -7.27
N ARG A 142 -2.68 22.28 -6.35
CA ARG A 142 -4.11 22.49 -6.64
C ARG A 142 -4.74 21.40 -7.53
N MET A 143 -4.11 20.23 -7.62
CA MET A 143 -4.60 19.10 -8.40
C MET A 143 -5.79 18.38 -7.74
N HIS A 144 -5.88 18.48 -6.40
CA HIS A 144 -6.90 17.85 -5.58
C HIS A 144 -7.28 18.72 -4.37
N TRP A 145 -8.52 18.56 -3.91
CA TRP A 145 -8.94 19.11 -2.62
C TRP A 145 -8.29 18.33 -1.48
N PHE A 146 -8.10 18.97 -0.34
CA PHE A 146 -7.61 18.27 0.87
C PHE A 146 -8.46 17.04 1.20
N THR A 147 -9.79 17.16 1.09
CA THR A 147 -10.72 16.05 1.34
C THR A 147 -10.58 14.89 0.37
N ASP A 148 -10.08 15.12 -0.86
CA ASP A 148 -9.83 14.04 -1.83
C ASP A 148 -8.62 13.19 -1.42
N THR A 149 -7.62 13.83 -0.81
CA THR A 149 -6.43 13.15 -0.30
C THR A 149 -6.73 12.43 1.01
N ALA A 150 -7.44 13.09 1.92
CA ALA A 150 -7.88 12.48 3.18
C ALA A 150 -8.79 11.27 2.92
N GLY A 151 -9.77 11.41 2.02
CA GLY A 151 -10.67 10.32 1.64
C GLY A 151 -9.94 9.16 0.95
N ALA A 152 -8.87 9.43 0.18
CA ALA A 152 -8.04 8.38 -0.40
C ALA A 152 -7.31 7.58 0.69
N VAL A 153 -6.71 8.26 1.67
CA VAL A 153 -6.00 7.61 2.79
C VAL A 153 -6.97 6.77 3.63
N THR A 154 -8.08 7.37 4.08
CA THR A 154 -9.05 6.68 4.96
C THR A 154 -9.73 5.52 4.24
N GLY A 155 -10.07 5.68 2.96
CA GLY A 155 -10.66 4.63 2.14
C GLY A 155 -9.73 3.43 1.96
N VAL A 156 -8.45 3.69 1.61
CA VAL A 156 -7.46 2.61 1.46
C VAL A 156 -7.17 1.91 2.79
N VAL A 157 -6.98 2.67 3.88
CA VAL A 157 -6.71 2.08 5.21
C VAL A 157 -7.91 1.26 5.67
N GLY A 158 -9.15 1.77 5.52
CA GLY A 158 -10.35 1.06 5.89
C GLY A 158 -10.51 -0.27 5.12
N VAL A 159 -10.41 -0.22 3.79
CA VAL A 159 -10.46 -1.43 2.94
C VAL A 159 -9.28 -2.36 3.26
N GLY A 160 -8.08 -1.81 3.47
CA GLY A 160 -6.89 -2.58 3.80
C GLY A 160 -7.01 -3.33 5.13
N LEU A 161 -7.58 -2.72 6.16
CA LEU A 161 -7.83 -3.37 7.45
C LEU A 161 -8.87 -4.50 7.31
N LEU A 162 -10.01 -4.23 6.67
CA LEU A 162 -11.05 -5.24 6.46
C LEU A 162 -10.54 -6.42 5.63
N ALA A 163 -9.87 -6.12 4.51
CA ALA A 163 -9.28 -7.15 3.66
C ALA A 163 -8.14 -7.90 4.37
N GLY A 164 -7.31 -7.18 5.14
CA GLY A 164 -6.23 -7.77 5.93
C GLY A 164 -6.75 -8.73 7.00
N LEU A 165 -7.86 -8.41 7.67
CA LEU A 165 -8.56 -9.30 8.60
C LEU A 165 -9.10 -10.53 7.87
N ALA A 166 -9.81 -10.35 6.76
CA ALA A 166 -10.40 -11.44 5.97
C ALA A 166 -9.34 -12.41 5.41
N LEU A 167 -8.17 -11.86 5.02
CA LEU A 167 -7.03 -12.65 4.52
C LEU A 167 -6.16 -13.26 5.64
N GLY A 168 -6.47 -12.99 6.93
CA GLY A 168 -5.67 -13.45 8.07
C GLY A 168 -4.28 -12.78 8.14
N LEU A 169 -4.08 -11.65 7.50
CA LEU A 169 -2.84 -10.87 7.51
C LEU A 169 -2.78 -9.87 8.66
N VAL A 170 -3.92 -9.40 9.12
CA VAL A 170 -4.08 -8.54 10.30
C VAL A 170 -4.84 -9.32 11.36
N LYS A 171 -4.33 -9.34 12.58
CA LYS A 171 -5.03 -9.99 13.70
C LYS A 171 -5.93 -8.96 14.39
N PRO A 172 -7.18 -9.31 14.76
CA PRO A 172 -7.96 -8.45 15.63
C PRO A 172 -7.17 -8.27 16.93
N GLY A 173 -7.06 -7.02 17.39
CA GLY A 173 -6.38 -6.73 18.66
C GLY A 173 -7.10 -7.49 19.78
N VAL A 174 -6.43 -8.45 20.39
CA VAL A 174 -6.87 -9.04 21.65
C VAL A 174 -6.67 -7.93 22.67
N ILE A 175 -7.76 -7.27 23.08
CA ILE A 175 -7.76 -6.45 24.28
C ILE A 175 -7.37 -7.42 25.39
N SER A 176 -6.10 -7.33 25.82
CA SER A 176 -5.58 -8.18 26.87
C SER A 176 -6.38 -7.90 28.14
N ASP A 177 -7.01 -8.92 28.66
CA ASP A 177 -7.76 -8.93 29.94
C ASP A 177 -6.82 -8.72 31.15
N ARG A 178 -5.64 -8.09 30.93
CA ARG A 178 -4.63 -7.82 31.96
C ARG A 178 -4.99 -6.70 32.94
N ASP A 179 -6.03 -5.93 32.66
CA ASP A 179 -6.45 -4.82 33.51
C ASP A 179 -7.64 -5.18 34.41
N ARG A 180 -7.96 -6.47 34.59
CA ARG A 180 -9.05 -6.94 35.43
C ARG A 180 -8.62 -7.67 36.72
N THR A 181 -7.34 -7.52 37.12
CA THR A 181 -6.92 -8.04 38.43
C THR A 181 -6.42 -6.95 39.30
#